data_fea8a2f074610743f471e8dcb8b25415
#
_entry.id   fea8a2f074610743f471e8dcb8b25415
#
_cell.length_a   1.000
_cell.length_b   1.000
_cell.length_c   1.000
_cell.angle_alpha   90.00
_cell.angle_beta   90.00
_cell.angle_gamma   90.00
#
_symmetry.space_group_name_H-M   'P 1'
#
loop_
_entity.id
_entity.type
_entity.pdbx_description
1 polymer ?
#
loop_
_entity_poly.entity_id
_entity_poly.type
_entity_poly.pdbx_seq_one_letter_code
_entity_poly.pdbx_strand_id
1 'polypeptide(L)'
;MNKKHVKFSNRVFTALGLGIVLGLGLHLIYGIDSDVLTKTTSWYNIIGTGYVKLLQMVAMPLIFISILIAFTKMKVGKNFGRMAALILAILIGTTAVSAAVGIFSATVFDLDASHIMQGAAETERGAYLEEKTSGLTAPDLPTQIIELFPANPFLDLTGARSTSTIAVVIFSAFLGFAYLRVARKDGDTAATIKKGLDAIYALVMGVVTIVLRLTPYGILAIMARTVATSDFGAIYNLGKFVVASYVALMIVFIVHLLILTLSGLNPFTYLKKSAETLLFAFTSRSSAGALPMNIKTQTGRLGVPEGIANFSGSFGLSIGQNGCAGVYPAMLAIMIAPTVGINPLDPVFIITVIAVVAVSSFGVAGVGGGATFAAILVLSALDLPIALAGILISVEPLIDMGRTALNVSGSMTAGVTTARITKELDTEMYNNKELGAQVSDL
;
A
#
# COMPACT_ATOMS: atom_id res chain seq x y z
N MET A 1 33.97 15.74 19.34
CA MET A 1 32.87 15.02 20.00
C MET A 1 32.10 14.25 18.94
N ASN A 2 32.34 12.93 18.82
CA ASN A 2 31.60 12.07 17.89
C ASN A 2 30.15 11.95 18.38
N LYS A 3 29.22 12.72 17.85
CA LYS A 3 27.78 12.50 18.08
C LYS A 3 27.44 11.14 17.49
N LYS A 4 27.24 10.12 18.33
CA LYS A 4 26.65 8.86 17.91
C LYS A 4 25.30 9.18 17.24
N HIS A 5 25.24 9.16 15.92
CA HIS A 5 23.98 9.31 15.20
C HIS A 5 23.05 8.17 15.62
N VAL A 6 21.95 8.51 16.26
CA VAL A 6 20.91 7.54 16.61
C VAL A 6 20.35 6.98 15.30
N LYS A 7 20.32 5.66 15.17
CA LYS A 7 19.82 4.97 13.96
C LYS A 7 18.40 5.46 13.62
N PHE A 8 18.09 5.57 12.33
CA PHE A 8 16.79 6.02 11.84
C PHE A 8 15.63 5.23 12.47
N SER A 9 15.71 3.90 12.48
CA SER A 9 14.72 3.02 13.13
C SER A 9 14.50 3.38 14.61
N ASN A 10 15.55 3.67 15.38
CA ASN A 10 15.41 4.05 16.78
C ASN A 10 14.65 5.38 16.93
N ARG A 11 14.89 6.35 16.04
CA ARG A 11 14.13 7.62 16.04
C ARG A 11 12.65 7.38 15.73
N VAL A 12 12.35 6.48 14.78
CA VAL A 12 10.98 6.12 14.41
C VAL A 12 10.26 5.42 15.57
N PHE A 13 10.91 4.42 16.20
CA PHE A 13 10.34 3.74 17.38
C PHE A 13 10.13 4.68 18.56
N THR A 14 11.08 5.58 18.81
CA THR A 14 10.92 6.60 19.88
C THR A 14 9.76 7.53 19.58
N ALA A 15 9.65 8.01 18.33
CA ALA A 15 8.54 8.87 17.90
C ALA A 15 7.19 8.17 18.00
N LEU A 16 7.11 6.88 17.63
CA LEU A 16 5.93 6.04 17.78
C LEU A 16 5.52 5.93 19.26
N GLY A 17 6.45 5.55 20.14
CA GLY A 17 6.19 5.40 21.58
C GLY A 17 5.74 6.73 22.23
N LEU A 18 6.44 7.83 21.92
CA LEU A 18 6.07 9.16 22.42
C LEU A 18 4.69 9.60 21.87
N GLY A 19 4.39 9.30 20.60
CA GLY A 19 3.09 9.60 20.01
C GLY A 19 1.96 8.87 20.73
N ILE A 20 2.13 7.57 21.02
CA ILE A 20 1.14 6.79 21.77
C ILE A 20 0.93 7.38 23.18
N VAL A 21 2.01 7.68 23.91
CA VAL A 21 1.92 8.25 25.27
C VAL A 21 1.22 9.61 25.26
N LEU A 22 1.58 10.49 24.32
CA LEU A 22 0.93 11.79 24.16
C LEU A 22 -0.55 11.65 23.80
N GLY A 23 -0.87 10.74 22.88
CA GLY A 23 -2.26 10.48 22.47
C GLY A 23 -3.12 9.98 23.62
N LEU A 24 -2.63 9.00 24.38
CA LEU A 24 -3.30 8.50 25.57
C LEU A 24 -3.48 9.60 26.64
N GLY A 25 -2.44 10.41 26.88
CA GLY A 25 -2.53 11.53 27.81
C GLY A 25 -3.61 12.54 27.41
N LEU A 26 -3.67 12.92 26.14
CA LEU A 26 -4.70 13.83 25.63
C LEU A 26 -6.11 13.23 25.75
N HIS A 27 -6.26 11.94 25.40
CA HIS A 27 -7.53 11.22 25.51
C HIS A 27 -8.04 11.15 26.96
N LEU A 28 -7.17 10.81 27.90
CA LEU A 28 -7.53 10.68 29.32
C LEU A 28 -7.83 12.04 29.99
N ILE A 29 -7.16 13.11 29.56
CA ILE A 29 -7.35 14.46 30.16
C ILE A 29 -8.62 15.11 29.63
N TYR A 30 -8.89 15.01 28.32
CA TYR A 30 -9.95 15.79 27.67
C TYR A 30 -11.18 14.96 27.31
N GLY A 31 -11.05 13.64 27.14
CA GLY A 31 -12.11 12.79 26.59
C GLY A 31 -12.34 13.00 25.09
N ILE A 32 -12.97 12.00 24.44
CA ILE A 32 -13.11 11.95 22.97
C ILE A 32 -14.01 13.06 22.40
N ASP A 33 -15.05 13.45 23.15
CA ASP A 33 -16.06 14.44 22.70
C ASP A 33 -15.67 15.90 23.00
N SER A 34 -14.45 16.14 23.48
CA SER A 34 -14.01 17.47 23.88
C SER A 34 -13.62 18.35 22.68
N ASP A 35 -14.21 19.55 22.61
CA ASP A 35 -13.80 20.59 21.65
C ASP A 35 -12.31 20.95 21.78
N VAL A 36 -11.75 20.88 22.98
CA VAL A 36 -10.34 21.14 23.23
C VAL A 36 -9.49 20.05 22.58
N LEU A 37 -9.89 18.79 22.68
CA LEU A 37 -9.21 17.68 22.03
C LEU A 37 -9.23 17.86 20.51
N THR A 38 -10.40 18.16 19.95
CA THR A 38 -10.61 18.38 18.50
C THR A 38 -9.74 19.53 17.99
N LYS A 39 -9.71 20.66 18.69
CA LYS A 39 -8.86 21.81 18.33
C LYS A 39 -7.37 21.48 18.47
N THR A 40 -6.95 20.83 19.53
CA THR A 40 -5.56 20.46 19.76
C THR A 40 -5.07 19.46 18.72
N THR A 41 -5.86 18.42 18.44
CA THR A 41 -5.50 17.40 17.45
C THR A 41 -5.53 17.95 16.02
N SER A 42 -6.28 19.00 15.71
CA SER A 42 -6.23 19.67 14.40
C SER A 42 -4.85 20.31 14.14
N TRP A 43 -4.19 20.85 15.16
CA TRP A 43 -2.82 21.38 15.05
C TRP A 43 -1.79 20.26 14.80
N TYR A 44 -1.87 19.13 15.51
CA TYR A 44 -1.04 17.96 15.22
C TYR A 44 -1.28 17.42 13.82
N ASN A 45 -2.51 17.55 13.31
CA ASN A 45 -2.86 17.13 11.97
C ASN A 45 -2.12 17.92 10.88
N ILE A 46 -1.77 19.17 11.12
CA ILE A 46 -0.93 19.95 10.19
C ILE A 46 0.42 19.25 10.00
N ILE A 47 1.04 18.78 11.09
CA ILE A 47 2.33 18.08 11.01
C ILE A 47 2.13 16.66 10.43
N GLY A 48 1.18 15.89 10.95
CA GLY A 48 0.95 14.49 10.54
C GLY A 48 0.46 14.38 9.11
N THR A 49 -0.68 15.01 8.79
CA THR A 49 -1.25 14.97 7.43
C THR A 49 -0.39 15.76 6.44
N GLY A 50 0.23 16.86 6.88
CA GLY A 50 1.19 17.61 6.06
C GLY A 50 2.36 16.72 5.65
N TYR A 51 2.92 15.96 6.58
CA TYR A 51 3.98 14.98 6.28
C TYR A 51 3.52 13.93 5.26
N VAL A 52 2.32 13.34 5.44
CA VAL A 52 1.76 12.38 4.48
C VAL A 52 1.58 13.01 3.09
N LYS A 53 1.10 14.26 3.01
CA LYS A 53 0.98 14.99 1.74
C LYS A 53 2.34 15.22 1.07
N LEU A 54 3.39 15.51 1.84
CA LEU A 54 4.75 15.61 1.30
C LEU A 54 5.25 14.27 0.74
N LEU A 55 4.93 13.13 1.39
CA LEU A 55 5.23 11.80 0.86
C LEU A 55 4.46 11.52 -0.44
N GLN A 56 3.18 11.88 -0.50
CA GLN A 56 2.33 11.71 -1.69
C GLN A 56 2.82 12.59 -2.86
N MET A 57 3.28 13.80 -2.57
CA MET A 57 3.83 14.73 -3.58
C MET A 57 4.97 14.13 -4.38
N VAL A 58 5.82 13.31 -3.75
CA VAL A 58 6.97 12.70 -4.43
C VAL A 58 6.63 11.37 -5.12
N ALA A 59 5.47 10.77 -4.82
CA ALA A 59 5.12 9.45 -5.33
C ALA A 59 5.00 9.42 -6.86
N MET A 60 4.18 10.29 -7.46
CA MET A 60 3.98 10.31 -8.92
C MET A 60 5.23 10.67 -9.72
N PRO A 61 6.00 11.71 -9.37
CA PRO A 61 7.29 11.98 -10.01
C PRO A 61 8.27 10.80 -9.88
N LEU A 62 8.31 10.15 -8.71
CA LEU A 62 9.19 9.01 -8.49
C LEU A 62 8.79 7.81 -9.36
N ILE A 63 7.50 7.45 -9.41
CA ILE A 63 6.99 6.37 -10.28
C ILE A 63 7.38 6.64 -11.73
N PHE A 64 7.08 7.83 -12.23
CA PHE A 64 7.35 8.23 -13.61
C PHE A 64 8.83 8.09 -13.96
N ILE A 65 9.70 8.75 -13.21
CA ILE A 65 11.13 8.76 -13.51
C ILE A 65 11.79 7.40 -13.26
N SER A 66 11.36 6.66 -12.22
CA SER A 66 11.93 5.35 -11.89
C SER A 66 11.69 4.32 -12.99
N ILE A 67 10.49 4.34 -13.59
CA ILE A 67 10.17 3.44 -14.70
C ILE A 67 11.00 3.81 -15.94
N LEU A 68 11.12 5.09 -16.26
CA LEU A 68 11.97 5.52 -17.37
C LEU A 68 13.43 5.10 -17.18
N ILE A 69 13.99 5.30 -15.99
CA ILE A 69 15.35 4.86 -15.64
C ILE A 69 15.49 3.32 -15.78
N ALA A 70 14.47 2.57 -15.37
CA ALA A 70 14.50 1.12 -15.54
C ALA A 70 14.72 0.74 -17.01
N PHE A 71 14.02 1.38 -17.95
CA PHE A 71 14.23 1.15 -19.39
C PHE A 71 15.61 1.55 -19.88
N THR A 72 16.22 2.63 -19.34
CA THR A 72 17.57 3.04 -19.75
C THR A 72 18.68 2.09 -19.29
N LYS A 73 18.42 1.35 -18.19
CA LYS A 73 19.35 0.37 -17.63
C LYS A 73 19.13 -1.04 -18.17
N MET A 74 17.98 -1.29 -18.80
CA MET A 74 17.70 -2.58 -19.42
C MET A 74 18.61 -2.78 -20.64
N LYS A 75 19.39 -3.87 -20.64
CA LYS A 75 19.91 -4.41 -21.88
C LYS A 75 18.70 -4.77 -22.73
N VAL A 76 18.61 -4.22 -23.94
CA VAL A 76 17.52 -4.47 -24.90
C VAL A 76 17.41 -5.98 -25.10
N GLY A 77 16.64 -6.65 -24.27
CA GLY A 77 16.59 -8.10 -24.19
C GLY A 77 15.16 -8.60 -24.02
N LYS A 78 14.96 -9.85 -24.41
CA LYS A 78 13.72 -10.62 -24.51
C LYS A 78 12.93 -10.76 -23.18
N ASN A 79 13.39 -10.22 -22.03
CA ASN A 79 12.89 -10.56 -20.70
C ASN A 79 11.92 -9.57 -20.08
N PHE A 80 11.74 -8.34 -20.63
CA PHE A 80 10.88 -7.33 -19.99
C PHE A 80 9.43 -7.80 -19.85
N GLY A 81 8.85 -8.33 -20.93
CA GLY A 81 7.48 -8.84 -20.86
C GLY A 81 7.31 -9.97 -19.85
N ARG A 82 8.31 -10.86 -19.76
CA ARG A 82 8.31 -11.93 -18.76
C ARG A 82 8.42 -11.40 -17.33
N MET A 83 9.28 -10.42 -17.11
CA MET A 83 9.43 -9.75 -15.80
C MET A 83 8.13 -9.08 -15.36
N ALA A 84 7.54 -8.26 -16.23
CA ALA A 84 6.27 -7.57 -15.94
C ALA A 84 5.13 -8.58 -15.70
N ALA A 85 5.01 -9.62 -16.52
CA ALA A 85 4.02 -10.67 -16.35
C ALA A 85 4.18 -11.43 -15.03
N LEU A 86 5.42 -11.73 -14.61
CA LEU A 86 5.69 -12.38 -13.32
C LEU A 86 5.31 -11.49 -12.15
N ILE A 87 5.68 -10.21 -12.17
CA ILE A 87 5.32 -9.25 -11.11
C ILE A 87 3.80 -9.17 -10.99
N LEU A 88 3.09 -8.97 -12.12
CA LEU A 88 1.63 -8.89 -12.13
C LEU A 88 0.98 -10.21 -11.65
N ALA A 89 1.47 -11.34 -12.12
CA ALA A 89 0.94 -12.65 -11.70
C ALA A 89 1.10 -12.88 -10.20
N ILE A 90 2.25 -12.51 -9.61
CA ILE A 90 2.47 -12.63 -8.17
C ILE A 90 1.57 -11.66 -7.41
N LEU A 91 1.47 -10.39 -7.83
CA LEU A 91 0.64 -9.39 -7.18
C LEU A 91 -0.84 -9.77 -7.21
N ILE A 92 -1.38 -10.17 -8.35
CA ILE A 92 -2.78 -10.58 -8.50
C ILE A 92 -3.03 -11.90 -7.76
N GLY A 93 -2.14 -12.87 -7.93
CA GLY A 93 -2.24 -14.16 -7.28
C GLY A 93 -2.23 -14.05 -5.74
N THR A 94 -1.34 -13.23 -5.18
CA THR A 94 -1.30 -12.98 -3.73
C THR A 94 -2.54 -12.23 -3.27
N THR A 95 -3.13 -11.36 -4.10
CA THR A 95 -4.39 -10.67 -3.76
C THR A 95 -5.58 -11.65 -3.74
N ALA A 96 -5.66 -12.56 -4.69
CA ALA A 96 -6.68 -13.62 -4.68
C ALA A 96 -6.54 -14.52 -3.43
N VAL A 97 -5.31 -14.92 -3.08
CA VAL A 97 -5.04 -15.65 -1.83
C VAL A 97 -5.42 -14.80 -0.61
N SER A 98 -5.13 -13.51 -0.62
CA SER A 98 -5.50 -12.60 0.47
C SER A 98 -7.02 -12.48 0.64
N ALA A 99 -7.78 -12.48 -0.46
CA ALA A 99 -9.24 -12.54 -0.41
C ALA A 99 -9.73 -13.85 0.23
N ALA A 100 -9.19 -14.99 -0.19
CA ALA A 100 -9.53 -16.28 0.40
C ALA A 100 -9.22 -16.33 1.90
N VAL A 101 -8.08 -15.80 2.33
CA VAL A 101 -7.71 -15.68 3.75
C VAL A 101 -8.64 -14.71 4.49
N GLY A 102 -9.04 -13.60 3.87
CA GLY A 102 -10.02 -12.68 4.44
C GLY A 102 -11.38 -13.35 4.66
N ILE A 103 -11.87 -14.09 3.66
CA ILE A 103 -13.10 -14.90 3.76
C ILE A 103 -12.97 -15.90 4.90
N PHE A 104 -11.91 -16.69 4.92
CA PHE A 104 -11.65 -17.68 5.97
C PHE A 104 -11.64 -17.04 7.35
N SER A 105 -10.93 -15.93 7.53
CA SER A 105 -10.89 -15.23 8.81
C SER A 105 -12.25 -14.68 9.23
N ALA A 106 -12.99 -14.04 8.31
CA ALA A 106 -14.32 -13.53 8.61
C ALA A 106 -15.28 -14.65 9.04
N THR A 107 -15.19 -15.81 8.40
CA THR A 107 -16.01 -17.00 8.72
C THR A 107 -15.61 -17.60 10.07
N VAL A 108 -14.31 -17.82 10.32
CA VAL A 108 -13.83 -18.42 11.60
C VAL A 108 -14.18 -17.53 12.79
N PHE A 109 -14.10 -16.23 12.62
CA PHE A 109 -14.48 -15.28 13.66
C PHE A 109 -15.98 -14.98 13.66
N ASP A 110 -16.79 -15.62 12.81
CA ASP A 110 -18.24 -15.44 12.73
C ASP A 110 -18.61 -13.94 12.73
N LEU A 111 -18.08 -13.22 11.74
CA LEU A 111 -18.33 -11.78 11.56
C LEU A 111 -19.67 -11.59 10.85
N ASP A 112 -20.59 -10.87 11.51
CA ASP A 112 -21.92 -10.59 10.99
C ASP A 112 -22.29 -9.13 11.29
N ALA A 113 -22.56 -8.37 10.22
CA ALA A 113 -22.96 -6.98 10.33
C ALA A 113 -24.38 -6.79 10.85
N SER A 114 -25.24 -7.81 10.81
CA SER A 114 -26.65 -7.75 11.28
C SER A 114 -26.75 -7.43 12.77
N HIS A 115 -25.71 -7.76 13.54
CA HIS A 115 -25.71 -7.59 14.99
C HIS A 115 -24.83 -6.41 15.48
N ILE A 116 -24.22 -5.67 14.56
CA ILE A 116 -23.38 -4.52 14.93
C ILE A 116 -24.24 -3.28 15.08
N MET A 117 -24.27 -2.72 16.30
CA MET A 117 -24.90 -1.42 16.55
C MET A 117 -24.08 -0.31 15.90
N GLN A 118 -24.71 0.47 15.02
CA GLN A 118 -24.11 1.63 14.40
C GLN A 118 -24.20 2.82 15.36
N GLY A 119 -23.06 3.43 15.67
CA GLY A 119 -23.02 4.73 16.34
C GLY A 119 -23.34 5.90 15.38
N ALA A 120 -23.36 7.12 15.90
CA ALA A 120 -23.65 8.30 15.10
C ALA A 120 -22.60 8.51 13.97
N ALA A 121 -21.31 8.30 14.27
CA ALA A 121 -20.22 8.44 13.30
C ALA A 121 -20.29 7.41 12.17
N GLU A 122 -20.64 6.16 12.48
CA GLU A 122 -20.82 5.08 11.53
C GLU A 122 -22.00 5.35 10.60
N THR A 123 -23.14 5.82 11.18
CA THR A 123 -24.35 6.17 10.41
C THR A 123 -24.11 7.36 9.48
N GLU A 124 -23.47 8.43 9.96
CA GLU A 124 -23.08 9.59 9.15
C GLU A 124 -22.13 9.18 8.01
N ARG A 125 -21.16 8.34 8.31
CA ARG A 125 -20.23 7.83 7.30
C ARG A 125 -20.91 6.95 6.27
N GLY A 126 -21.84 6.10 6.69
CA GLY A 126 -22.69 5.28 5.80
C GLY A 126 -23.48 6.15 4.83
N ALA A 127 -24.18 7.14 5.34
CA ALA A 127 -24.96 8.10 4.53
C ALA A 127 -24.08 8.89 3.55
N TYR A 128 -22.89 9.33 3.99
CA TYR A 128 -21.90 9.98 3.11
C TYR A 128 -21.43 9.05 1.98
N LEU A 129 -21.23 7.77 2.27
CA LEU A 129 -20.81 6.81 1.24
C LEU A 129 -21.93 6.58 0.24
N GLU A 130 -23.18 6.45 0.68
CA GLU A 130 -24.35 6.33 -0.20
C GLU A 130 -24.53 7.57 -1.07
N GLU A 131 -24.48 8.78 -0.51
CA GLU A 131 -24.59 10.04 -1.26
C GLU A 131 -23.49 10.12 -2.33
N LYS A 132 -22.25 9.84 -1.97
CA LYS A 132 -21.10 9.91 -2.88
C LYS A 132 -21.15 8.85 -3.98
N THR A 133 -21.78 7.72 -3.72
CA THR A 133 -21.92 6.60 -4.67
C THR A 133 -23.28 6.55 -5.36
N SER A 134 -24.26 7.36 -4.93
CA SER A 134 -25.55 7.52 -5.60
C SER A 134 -25.31 8.04 -7.02
N GLY A 135 -25.48 7.17 -8.01
CA GLY A 135 -25.19 7.46 -9.43
C GLY A 135 -23.87 6.88 -9.96
N LEU A 136 -23.04 6.30 -9.10
CA LEU A 136 -21.95 5.44 -9.52
C LEU A 136 -22.49 4.00 -9.61
N THR A 137 -23.03 3.62 -10.77
CA THR A 137 -22.99 2.20 -11.12
C THR A 137 -21.51 1.79 -11.15
N ALA A 138 -21.13 0.72 -10.46
CA ALA A 138 -19.78 0.20 -10.60
C ALA A 138 -19.53 0.05 -12.11
N PRO A 139 -18.49 0.72 -12.65
CA PRO A 139 -18.23 0.59 -14.08
C PRO A 139 -18.09 -0.90 -14.39
N ASP A 140 -18.69 -1.35 -15.49
CA ASP A 140 -18.51 -2.71 -15.96
C ASP A 140 -17.02 -3.00 -16.20
N LEU A 141 -16.63 -4.26 -16.18
CA LEU A 141 -15.22 -4.68 -16.34
C LEU A 141 -14.54 -4.04 -17.56
N PRO A 142 -15.16 -3.98 -18.76
CA PRO A 142 -14.59 -3.28 -19.90
C PRO A 142 -14.29 -1.81 -19.61
N THR A 143 -15.18 -1.08 -18.99
CA THR A 143 -14.99 0.33 -18.62
C THR A 143 -13.86 0.49 -17.59
N GLN A 144 -13.78 -0.37 -16.57
CA GLN A 144 -12.67 -0.36 -15.61
C GLN A 144 -11.32 -0.57 -16.33
N ILE A 145 -11.24 -1.49 -17.29
CA ILE A 145 -10.02 -1.72 -18.07
C ILE A 145 -9.69 -0.50 -18.94
N ILE A 146 -10.68 0.12 -19.57
CA ILE A 146 -10.48 1.30 -20.43
C ILE A 146 -9.94 2.48 -19.57
N GLU A 147 -10.45 2.66 -18.35
CA GLU A 147 -9.99 3.73 -17.45
C GLU A 147 -8.54 3.58 -16.96
N LEU A 148 -7.91 2.41 -17.12
CA LEU A 148 -6.48 2.24 -16.85
C LEU A 148 -5.59 2.97 -17.85
N PHE A 149 -6.10 3.27 -19.05
CA PHE A 149 -5.31 3.93 -20.09
C PHE A 149 -5.24 5.45 -19.85
N PRO A 150 -4.05 6.06 -20.04
CA PRO A 150 -3.85 7.49 -19.83
C PRO A 150 -4.41 8.29 -21.01
N ALA A 151 -5.61 8.85 -20.85
CA ALA A 151 -6.15 9.81 -21.81
C ALA A 151 -5.40 11.15 -21.76
N ASN A 152 -4.99 11.57 -20.55
CA ASN A 152 -4.16 12.77 -20.33
C ASN A 152 -3.08 12.46 -19.29
N PRO A 153 -1.82 12.20 -19.73
CA PRO A 153 -0.75 11.85 -18.80
C PRO A 153 -0.44 12.95 -17.78
N PHE A 154 -0.64 14.22 -18.10
CA PHE A 154 -0.41 15.32 -17.18
C PHE A 154 -1.45 15.35 -16.06
N LEU A 155 -2.71 15.05 -16.36
CA LEU A 155 -3.76 14.87 -15.36
C LEU A 155 -3.43 13.68 -14.46
N ASP A 156 -2.94 12.57 -15.04
CA ASP A 156 -2.57 11.39 -14.27
C ASP A 156 -1.36 11.64 -13.35
N LEU A 157 -0.41 12.45 -13.77
CA LEU A 157 0.71 12.87 -12.93
C LEU A 157 0.28 13.69 -11.71
N THR A 158 -0.91 14.30 -11.70
CA THR A 158 -1.47 14.94 -10.51
C THR A 158 -2.04 13.95 -9.49
N GLY A 159 -2.26 12.68 -9.87
CA GLY A 159 -2.91 11.69 -9.02
C GLY A 159 -4.42 11.93 -8.82
N ALA A 160 -5.06 12.69 -9.72
CA ALA A 160 -6.45 13.12 -9.57
C ALA A 160 -7.46 11.98 -9.74
N ARG A 161 -7.14 10.95 -10.53
CA ARG A 161 -7.99 9.77 -10.71
C ARG A 161 -7.53 8.63 -9.82
N SER A 162 -8.44 7.74 -9.42
CA SER A 162 -8.10 6.51 -8.68
C SER A 162 -7.13 5.60 -9.46
N THR A 163 -7.25 5.61 -10.80
CA THR A 163 -6.41 4.84 -11.74
C THR A 163 -5.14 5.56 -12.17
N SER A 164 -4.90 6.81 -11.73
CA SER A 164 -3.77 7.65 -12.15
C SER A 164 -2.41 6.94 -12.02
N THR A 165 -2.19 6.18 -10.95
CA THR A 165 -0.91 5.47 -10.74
C THR A 165 -0.63 4.49 -11.87
N ILE A 166 -1.62 3.67 -12.27
CA ILE A 166 -1.46 2.72 -13.37
C ILE A 166 -1.32 3.45 -14.69
N ALA A 167 -2.11 4.50 -14.92
CA ALA A 167 -2.02 5.31 -16.12
C ALA A 167 -0.61 5.94 -16.28
N VAL A 168 0.00 6.44 -15.21
CA VAL A 168 1.39 6.94 -15.20
C VAL A 168 2.37 5.82 -15.49
N VAL A 169 2.18 4.62 -14.94
CA VAL A 169 3.01 3.44 -15.25
C VAL A 169 2.94 3.10 -16.73
N ILE A 170 1.73 3.03 -17.30
CA ILE A 170 1.52 2.73 -18.73
C ILE A 170 2.19 3.81 -19.59
N PHE A 171 1.96 5.09 -19.31
CA PHE A 171 2.58 6.19 -20.05
C PHE A 171 4.11 6.14 -19.97
N SER A 172 4.66 5.92 -18.78
CA SER A 172 6.11 5.78 -18.59
C SER A 172 6.69 4.60 -19.36
N ALA A 173 5.95 3.47 -19.43
CA ALA A 173 6.34 2.31 -20.22
C ALA A 173 6.37 2.63 -21.72
N PHE A 174 5.36 3.34 -22.27
CA PHE A 174 5.36 3.79 -23.65
C PHE A 174 6.56 4.69 -23.97
N LEU A 175 6.88 5.65 -23.10
CA LEU A 175 8.07 6.48 -23.24
C LEU A 175 9.36 5.65 -23.14
N GLY A 176 9.39 4.65 -22.25
CA GLY A 176 10.51 3.72 -22.13
C GLY A 176 10.72 2.90 -23.41
N PHE A 177 9.65 2.38 -24.04
CA PHE A 177 9.75 1.73 -25.34
C PHE A 177 10.21 2.67 -26.45
N ALA A 178 9.72 3.92 -26.44
CA ALA A 178 10.21 4.95 -27.37
C ALA A 178 11.70 5.20 -27.19
N TYR A 179 12.18 5.32 -25.95
CA TYR A 179 13.61 5.44 -25.63
C TYR A 179 14.42 4.26 -26.20
N LEU A 180 13.97 3.01 -26.01
CA LEU A 180 14.66 1.84 -26.56
C LEU A 180 14.71 1.85 -28.08
N ARG A 181 13.68 2.41 -28.75
CA ARG A 181 13.67 2.59 -30.20
C ARG A 181 14.69 3.66 -30.65
N VAL A 182 14.80 4.76 -29.90
CA VAL A 182 15.83 5.80 -30.14
C VAL A 182 17.21 5.18 -29.94
N ALA A 183 17.44 4.46 -28.85
CA ALA A 183 18.74 3.85 -28.54
C ALA A 183 19.24 2.86 -29.59
N ARG A 184 18.32 2.25 -30.37
CA ARG A 184 18.70 1.37 -31.51
C ARG A 184 19.10 2.15 -32.76
N LYS A 185 18.64 3.38 -32.92
CA LYS A 185 18.86 4.19 -34.12
C LYS A 185 19.99 5.21 -33.95
N ASP A 186 20.09 5.79 -32.78
CA ASP A 186 20.99 6.90 -32.46
C ASP A 186 21.45 6.78 -30.98
N GLY A 187 22.66 6.24 -30.84
CA GLY A 187 23.25 6.03 -29.53
C GLY A 187 23.61 7.32 -28.80
N ASP A 188 23.98 8.39 -29.51
CA ASP A 188 24.38 9.66 -28.93
C ASP A 188 23.16 10.39 -28.35
N THR A 189 22.06 10.43 -29.09
CA THR A 189 20.78 10.96 -28.60
C THR A 189 20.30 10.16 -27.38
N ALA A 190 20.38 8.83 -27.43
CA ALA A 190 20.00 7.99 -26.28
C ALA A 190 20.88 8.25 -25.05
N ALA A 191 22.19 8.43 -25.23
CA ALA A 191 23.11 8.77 -24.12
C ALA A 191 22.77 10.13 -23.50
N THR A 192 22.38 11.11 -24.31
CA THR A 192 21.96 12.44 -23.85
C THR A 192 20.65 12.35 -23.06
N ILE A 193 19.63 11.64 -23.58
CA ILE A 193 18.36 11.42 -22.88
C ILE A 193 18.63 10.71 -21.53
N LYS A 194 19.47 9.67 -21.53
CA LYS A 194 19.80 8.95 -20.30
C LYS A 194 20.42 9.86 -19.25
N LYS A 195 21.40 10.71 -19.63
CA LYS A 195 22.01 11.68 -18.70
C LYS A 195 20.97 12.64 -18.11
N GLY A 196 20.04 13.13 -18.93
CA GLY A 196 18.94 13.97 -18.46
C GLY A 196 18.03 13.25 -17.47
N LEU A 197 17.64 12.02 -17.77
CA LEU A 197 16.81 11.20 -16.87
C LEU A 197 17.54 10.89 -15.55
N ASP A 198 18.84 10.54 -15.59
CA ASP A 198 19.65 10.30 -14.40
C ASP A 198 19.72 11.56 -13.50
N ALA A 199 19.87 12.76 -14.12
CA ALA A 199 19.87 14.04 -13.39
C ALA A 199 18.51 14.33 -12.72
N ILE A 200 17.40 14.12 -13.43
CA ILE A 200 16.04 14.30 -12.89
C ILE A 200 15.80 13.30 -11.76
N TYR A 201 16.21 12.05 -11.93
CA TYR A 201 16.08 11.01 -10.89
C TYR A 201 16.84 11.40 -9.62
N ALA A 202 18.09 11.89 -9.77
CA ALA A 202 18.88 12.37 -8.64
C ALA A 202 18.19 13.53 -7.90
N LEU A 203 17.57 14.46 -8.64
CA LEU A 203 16.80 15.56 -8.06
C LEU A 203 15.58 15.05 -7.29
N VAL A 204 14.77 14.17 -7.89
CA VAL A 204 13.60 13.56 -7.25
C VAL A 204 14.02 12.80 -5.97
N MET A 205 15.09 12.01 -6.05
CA MET A 205 15.62 11.29 -4.88
C MET A 205 16.16 12.23 -3.80
N GLY A 206 16.67 13.40 -4.17
CA GLY A 206 17.04 14.47 -3.23
C GLY A 206 15.82 14.96 -2.44
N VAL A 207 14.70 15.24 -3.13
CA VAL A 207 13.44 15.64 -2.49
C VAL A 207 12.91 14.53 -1.59
N VAL A 208 12.91 13.27 -2.07
CA VAL A 208 12.53 12.09 -1.26
C VAL A 208 13.33 12.04 0.04
N THR A 209 14.65 12.24 -0.02
CA THR A 209 15.52 12.19 1.15
C THR A 209 15.20 13.30 2.16
N ILE A 210 14.89 14.52 1.68
CA ILE A 210 14.46 15.63 2.54
C ILE A 210 13.16 15.27 3.28
N VAL A 211 12.17 14.76 2.54
CA VAL A 211 10.88 14.36 3.10
C VAL A 211 11.03 13.23 4.11
N LEU A 212 11.84 12.21 3.80
CA LEU A 212 12.07 11.08 4.72
C LEU A 212 12.76 11.51 6.04
N ARG A 213 13.55 12.58 6.06
CA ARG A 213 14.13 13.10 7.31
C ARG A 213 13.07 13.64 8.28
N LEU A 214 11.89 14.02 7.80
CA LEU A 214 10.77 14.49 8.61
C LEU A 214 9.98 13.33 9.24
N THR A 215 10.26 12.07 8.88
CA THR A 215 9.53 10.86 9.33
C THR A 215 9.28 10.82 10.84
N PRO A 216 10.27 11.01 11.74
CA PRO A 216 10.00 10.92 13.18
C PRO A 216 8.94 11.92 13.67
N TYR A 217 8.96 13.13 13.14
CA TYR A 217 7.98 14.17 13.50
C TYR A 217 6.59 13.87 12.97
N GLY A 218 6.50 13.42 11.70
CA GLY A 218 5.25 13.00 11.10
C GLY A 218 4.60 11.83 11.84
N ILE A 219 5.39 10.80 12.17
CA ILE A 219 4.91 9.62 12.90
C ILE A 219 4.44 9.97 14.30
N LEU A 220 5.19 10.80 15.04
CA LEU A 220 4.79 11.27 16.36
C LEU A 220 3.41 11.95 16.29
N ALA A 221 3.23 12.88 15.36
CA ALA A 221 1.99 13.63 15.23
C ALA A 221 0.80 12.73 14.77
N ILE A 222 1.03 11.82 13.82
CA ILE A 222 0.01 10.87 13.36
C ILE A 222 -0.43 9.96 14.51
N MET A 223 0.53 9.39 15.25
CA MET A 223 0.23 8.49 16.35
C MET A 223 -0.44 9.19 17.52
N ALA A 224 0.04 10.37 17.91
CA ALA A 224 -0.58 11.15 18.97
C ALA A 224 -2.05 11.46 18.64
N ARG A 225 -2.32 11.89 17.39
CA ARG A 225 -3.70 12.14 16.95
C ARG A 225 -4.53 10.87 16.92
N THR A 226 -4.03 9.82 16.26
CA THR A 226 -4.77 8.56 16.10
C THR A 226 -5.20 8.01 17.44
N VAL A 227 -4.29 7.93 18.42
CA VAL A 227 -4.60 7.41 19.77
C VAL A 227 -5.53 8.35 20.54
N ALA A 228 -5.31 9.68 20.45
CA ALA A 228 -6.15 10.65 21.14
C ALA A 228 -7.61 10.64 20.68
N THR A 229 -7.84 10.41 19.37
CA THR A 229 -9.19 10.43 18.76
C THR A 229 -9.77 9.03 18.56
N SER A 230 -9.12 7.97 19.05
CA SER A 230 -9.65 6.62 18.99
C SER A 230 -10.78 6.42 20.00
N ASP A 231 -11.89 5.90 19.53
CA ASP A 231 -12.99 5.46 20.40
C ASP A 231 -12.68 4.07 20.94
N PHE A 232 -12.27 4.01 22.22
CA PHE A 232 -11.97 2.75 22.89
C PHE A 232 -13.20 1.88 23.10
N GLY A 233 -14.40 2.48 23.20
CA GLY A 233 -15.67 1.76 23.28
C GLY A 233 -15.98 1.07 21.93
N ALA A 234 -15.85 1.79 20.82
CA ALA A 234 -15.99 1.22 19.49
C ALA A 234 -14.91 0.16 19.21
N ILE A 235 -13.65 0.39 19.63
CA ILE A 235 -12.58 -0.61 19.51
C ILE A 235 -12.93 -1.88 20.28
N TYR A 236 -13.51 -1.77 21.47
CA TYR A 236 -13.95 -2.93 22.25
C TYR A 236 -15.10 -3.68 21.55
N ASN A 237 -16.12 -2.94 21.08
CA ASN A 237 -17.28 -3.51 20.39
C ASN A 237 -16.91 -4.14 19.05
N LEU A 238 -15.98 -3.54 18.31
CA LEU A 238 -15.48 -4.04 17.03
C LEU A 238 -14.19 -4.86 17.17
N GLY A 239 -13.78 -5.19 18.40
CA GLY A 239 -12.54 -5.88 18.69
C GLY A 239 -12.42 -7.24 17.97
N LYS A 240 -13.54 -7.95 17.83
CA LYS A 240 -13.61 -9.20 17.07
C LYS A 240 -13.16 -9.01 15.62
N PHE A 241 -13.62 -7.94 14.96
CA PHE A 241 -13.20 -7.58 13.60
C PHE A 241 -11.73 -7.17 13.54
N VAL A 242 -11.25 -6.39 14.51
CA VAL A 242 -9.83 -5.97 14.57
C VAL A 242 -8.93 -7.19 14.71
N VAL A 243 -9.25 -8.10 15.65
CA VAL A 243 -8.47 -9.34 15.85
C VAL A 243 -8.51 -10.22 14.59
N ALA A 244 -9.69 -10.45 14.02
CA ALA A 244 -9.85 -11.22 12.79
C ALA A 244 -9.03 -10.62 11.63
N SER A 245 -9.02 -9.28 11.49
CA SER A 245 -8.23 -8.58 10.49
C SER A 245 -6.73 -8.84 10.67
N TYR A 246 -6.21 -8.67 11.88
CA TYR A 246 -4.79 -8.92 12.14
C TYR A 246 -4.40 -10.38 11.97
N VAL A 247 -5.27 -11.33 12.33
CA VAL A 247 -5.05 -12.76 12.05
C VAL A 247 -4.96 -13.00 10.54
N ALA A 248 -5.89 -12.45 9.75
CA ALA A 248 -5.84 -12.55 8.29
C ALA A 248 -4.55 -11.93 7.71
N LEU A 249 -4.18 -10.74 8.16
CA LEU A 249 -2.96 -10.05 7.71
C LEU A 249 -1.70 -10.87 8.04
N MET A 250 -1.63 -11.49 9.22
CA MET A 250 -0.52 -12.35 9.61
C MET A 250 -0.46 -13.63 8.77
N ILE A 251 -1.59 -14.28 8.48
CA ILE A 251 -1.62 -15.44 7.59
C ILE A 251 -1.11 -15.07 6.19
N VAL A 252 -1.56 -13.96 5.62
CA VAL A 252 -1.07 -13.51 4.30
C VAL A 252 0.42 -13.15 4.35
N PHE A 253 0.88 -12.56 5.46
CA PHE A 253 2.31 -12.31 5.63
C PHE A 253 3.13 -13.60 5.66
N ILE A 254 2.62 -14.65 6.32
CA ILE A 254 3.23 -15.99 6.27
C ILE A 254 3.21 -16.54 4.84
N VAL A 255 2.16 -16.30 4.05
CA VAL A 255 2.14 -16.68 2.62
C VAL A 255 3.27 -15.98 1.85
N HIS A 256 3.55 -14.69 2.11
CA HIS A 256 4.71 -14.02 1.50
C HIS A 256 6.03 -14.72 1.86
N LEU A 257 6.21 -15.09 3.12
CA LEU A 257 7.40 -15.81 3.57
C LEU A 257 7.50 -17.20 2.94
N LEU A 258 6.38 -17.90 2.76
CA LEU A 258 6.32 -19.19 2.07
C LEU A 258 6.69 -19.05 0.59
N ILE A 259 6.22 -18.03 -0.11
CA ILE A 259 6.60 -17.75 -1.51
C ILE A 259 8.12 -17.58 -1.63
N LEU A 260 8.73 -16.82 -0.71
CA LEU A 260 10.19 -16.65 -0.68
C LEU A 260 10.90 -17.97 -0.40
N THR A 261 10.42 -18.77 0.56
CA THR A 261 10.97 -20.08 0.89
C THR A 261 10.88 -21.04 -0.29
N LEU A 262 9.74 -21.10 -0.97
CA LEU A 262 9.56 -21.91 -2.19
C LEU A 262 10.45 -21.46 -3.35
N SER A 263 10.82 -20.18 -3.36
CA SER A 263 11.82 -19.63 -4.31
C SER A 263 13.26 -19.94 -3.93
N GLY A 264 13.48 -20.69 -2.85
CA GLY A 264 14.82 -21.07 -2.35
C GLY A 264 15.53 -19.93 -1.63
N LEU A 265 14.81 -19.00 -1.02
CA LEU A 265 15.32 -17.86 -0.26
C LEU A 265 15.02 -18.00 1.23
N ASN A 266 15.92 -17.51 2.07
CA ASN A 266 15.71 -17.54 3.52
C ASN A 266 14.74 -16.44 3.96
N PRO A 267 13.54 -16.77 4.47
CA PRO A 267 12.53 -15.77 4.87
C PRO A 267 12.98 -14.93 6.07
N PHE A 268 13.82 -15.44 6.96
CA PHE A 268 14.33 -14.67 8.10
C PHE A 268 15.30 -13.56 7.66
N THR A 269 16.06 -13.79 6.58
CA THR A 269 16.88 -12.74 5.95
C THR A 269 16.00 -11.62 5.40
N TYR A 270 14.91 -11.97 4.73
CA TYR A 270 13.92 -11.00 4.26
C TYR A 270 13.35 -10.19 5.42
N LEU A 271 12.86 -10.85 6.48
CA LEU A 271 12.31 -10.19 7.67
C LEU A 271 13.27 -9.18 8.25
N LYS A 272 14.52 -9.59 8.49
CA LYS A 272 15.54 -8.73 9.10
C LYS A 272 15.83 -7.50 8.23
N LYS A 273 15.90 -7.66 6.91
CA LYS A 273 16.28 -6.60 5.98
C LYS A 273 15.13 -5.66 5.62
N SER A 274 13.90 -6.16 5.64
CA SER A 274 12.70 -5.38 5.33
C SER A 274 12.05 -4.71 6.53
N ALA A 275 12.40 -5.12 7.76
CA ALA A 275 11.73 -4.70 9.00
C ALA A 275 11.58 -3.17 9.12
N GLU A 276 12.61 -2.41 8.78
CA GLU A 276 12.60 -0.93 8.85
C GLU A 276 11.57 -0.31 7.88
N THR A 277 11.48 -0.85 6.67
CA THR A 277 10.52 -0.41 5.65
C THR A 277 9.09 -0.83 6.02
N LEU A 278 8.91 -2.03 6.56
CA LEU A 278 7.61 -2.50 7.02
C LEU A 278 7.10 -1.70 8.23
N LEU A 279 7.99 -1.37 9.18
CA LEU A 279 7.66 -0.48 10.30
C LEU A 279 7.27 0.91 9.81
N PHE A 280 8.01 1.46 8.86
CA PHE A 280 7.66 2.74 8.26
C PHE A 280 6.29 2.68 7.59
N ALA A 281 6.01 1.66 6.77
CA ALA A 281 4.72 1.46 6.13
C ALA A 281 3.58 1.35 7.15
N PHE A 282 3.79 0.58 8.22
CA PHE A 282 2.85 0.43 9.33
C PHE A 282 2.51 1.77 9.98
N THR A 283 3.51 2.58 10.29
CA THR A 283 3.33 3.83 11.03
C THR A 283 2.84 4.99 10.16
N SER A 284 3.28 5.07 8.90
CA SER A 284 2.86 6.12 7.97
C SER A 284 1.49 5.89 7.36
N ARG A 285 1.00 4.65 7.36
CA ARG A 285 -0.28 4.26 6.73
C ARG A 285 -0.36 4.70 5.25
N SER A 286 0.77 4.71 4.56
CA SER A 286 0.88 5.16 3.17
C SER A 286 1.82 4.28 2.38
N SER A 287 1.28 3.42 1.52
CA SER A 287 2.11 2.61 0.61
C SER A 287 2.87 3.49 -0.39
N ALA A 288 2.24 4.57 -0.86
CA ALA A 288 2.89 5.55 -1.73
C ALA A 288 4.05 6.27 -1.01
N GLY A 289 3.83 6.65 0.26
CA GLY A 289 4.88 7.22 1.09
C GLY A 289 6.03 6.25 1.38
N ALA A 290 5.74 4.95 1.46
CA ALA A 290 6.74 3.91 1.67
C ALA A 290 7.51 3.51 0.39
N LEU A 291 7.06 3.93 -0.80
CA LEU A 291 7.65 3.54 -2.07
C LEU A 291 9.16 3.79 -2.16
N PRO A 292 9.69 4.95 -1.77
CA PRO A 292 11.14 5.19 -1.83
C PRO A 292 11.93 4.23 -0.96
N MET A 293 11.45 3.94 0.25
CA MET A 293 12.09 2.99 1.15
C MET A 293 11.97 1.55 0.65
N ASN A 294 10.82 1.20 0.06
CA ASN A 294 10.59 -0.08 -0.58
C ASN A 294 11.63 -0.35 -1.68
N ILE A 295 11.76 0.59 -2.63
CA ILE A 295 12.75 0.48 -3.73
C ILE A 295 14.18 0.38 -3.17
N LYS A 296 14.55 1.25 -2.23
CA LYS A 296 15.89 1.24 -1.61
C LYS A 296 16.18 -0.07 -0.86
N THR A 297 15.20 -0.62 -0.16
CA THR A 297 15.34 -1.90 0.53
C THR A 297 15.51 -3.04 -0.47
N GLN A 298 14.73 -3.07 -1.53
CA GLN A 298 14.86 -4.07 -2.57
C GLN A 298 16.24 -4.02 -3.24
N THR A 299 16.69 -2.83 -3.64
CA THR A 299 17.97 -2.68 -4.37
C THR A 299 19.19 -2.75 -3.47
N GLY A 300 19.18 -2.08 -2.33
CA GLY A 300 20.35 -1.91 -1.48
C GLY A 300 20.54 -2.97 -0.39
N ARG A 301 19.49 -3.79 -0.12
CA ARG A 301 19.54 -4.81 0.94
C ARG A 301 19.17 -6.21 0.47
N LEU A 302 18.17 -6.31 -0.41
CA LEU A 302 17.64 -7.59 -0.88
C LEU A 302 18.25 -8.05 -2.21
N GLY A 303 19.11 -7.24 -2.83
CA GLY A 303 19.83 -7.61 -4.05
C GLY A 303 18.95 -7.67 -5.30
N VAL A 304 17.81 -6.96 -5.30
CA VAL A 304 16.91 -6.89 -6.44
C VAL A 304 17.43 -5.84 -7.44
N PRO A 305 17.52 -6.14 -8.75
CA PRO A 305 17.86 -5.16 -9.76
C PRO A 305 16.91 -3.96 -9.75
N GLU A 306 17.44 -2.77 -9.98
CA GLU A 306 16.67 -1.51 -9.89
C GLU A 306 15.44 -1.50 -10.80
N GLY A 307 15.54 -2.06 -12.01
CA GLY A 307 14.38 -2.19 -12.91
C GLY A 307 13.24 -3.00 -12.30
N ILE A 308 13.53 -4.16 -11.72
CA ILE A 308 12.54 -5.03 -11.07
C ILE A 308 11.98 -4.37 -9.83
N ALA A 309 12.83 -3.76 -8.98
CA ALA A 309 12.41 -3.07 -7.76
C ALA A 309 11.47 -1.89 -8.06
N ASN A 310 11.79 -1.08 -9.07
CA ASN A 310 10.96 0.03 -9.50
C ASN A 310 9.59 -0.44 -10.03
N PHE A 311 9.57 -1.51 -10.86
CA PHE A 311 8.32 -2.06 -11.37
C PHE A 311 7.46 -2.68 -10.26
N SER A 312 8.03 -3.54 -9.42
CA SER A 312 7.29 -4.21 -8.35
C SER A 312 6.78 -3.20 -7.31
N GLY A 313 7.59 -2.21 -6.96
CA GLY A 313 7.19 -1.13 -6.07
C GLY A 313 6.06 -0.28 -6.64
N SER A 314 6.19 0.16 -7.90
CA SER A 314 5.21 1.03 -8.56
C SER A 314 3.88 0.31 -8.86
N PHE A 315 3.92 -0.90 -9.41
CA PHE A 315 2.72 -1.71 -9.61
C PHE A 315 2.04 -2.05 -8.29
N GLY A 316 2.81 -2.40 -7.24
CA GLY A 316 2.28 -2.72 -5.92
C GLY A 316 1.57 -1.55 -5.22
N LEU A 317 1.66 -0.32 -5.74
CA LEU A 317 0.85 0.81 -5.27
C LEU A 317 -0.60 0.78 -5.76
N SER A 318 -0.87 0.11 -6.86
CA SER A 318 -2.19 0.14 -7.51
C SER A 318 -2.71 -1.23 -7.89
N ILE A 319 -1.86 -2.25 -7.83
CA ILE A 319 -2.21 -3.63 -8.15
C ILE A 319 -1.66 -4.50 -7.03
N GLY A 320 -2.48 -5.41 -6.52
CA GLY A 320 -1.98 -6.38 -5.56
C GLY A 320 -1.76 -5.84 -4.16
N GLN A 321 -2.56 -4.88 -3.73
CA GLN A 321 -2.58 -4.42 -2.34
C GLN A 321 -3.27 -5.46 -1.46
N ASN A 322 -2.51 -6.45 -1.00
CA ASN A 322 -3.01 -7.63 -0.31
C ASN A 322 -3.88 -7.31 0.91
N GLY A 323 -3.51 -6.30 1.70
CA GLY A 323 -4.29 -5.86 2.86
C GLY A 323 -5.49 -5.01 2.50
N CYS A 324 -5.28 -3.96 1.67
CA CYS A 324 -6.32 -2.97 1.37
C CYS A 324 -7.32 -3.44 0.31
N ALA A 325 -6.84 -4.11 -0.72
CA ALA A 325 -7.69 -4.58 -1.83
C ALA A 325 -7.96 -6.08 -1.80
N GLY A 326 -7.23 -6.86 -0.98
CA GLY A 326 -7.42 -8.29 -0.82
C GLY A 326 -8.25 -8.63 0.43
N VAL A 327 -7.61 -8.59 1.60
CA VAL A 327 -8.21 -9.02 2.88
C VAL A 327 -9.45 -8.21 3.24
N TYR A 328 -9.33 -6.88 3.24
CA TYR A 328 -10.36 -6.00 3.79
C TYR A 328 -11.71 -6.07 3.05
N PRO A 329 -11.79 -5.89 1.72
CA PRO A 329 -13.06 -5.96 1.02
C PRO A 329 -13.68 -7.37 1.04
N ALA A 330 -12.86 -8.44 1.06
CA ALA A 330 -13.34 -9.80 1.19
C ALA A 330 -13.98 -10.07 2.56
N MET A 331 -13.34 -9.59 3.64
CA MET A 331 -13.93 -9.70 5.00
C MET A 331 -15.25 -8.94 5.09
N LEU A 332 -15.32 -7.71 4.50
CA LEU A 332 -16.55 -6.92 4.47
C LEU A 332 -17.67 -7.63 3.69
N ALA A 333 -17.37 -8.21 2.53
CA ALA A 333 -18.37 -8.91 1.74
C ALA A 333 -19.01 -10.07 2.53
N ILE A 334 -18.18 -10.88 3.23
CA ILE A 334 -18.67 -11.98 4.07
C ILE A 334 -19.49 -11.47 5.25
N MET A 335 -19.05 -10.41 5.90
CA MET A 335 -19.73 -9.83 7.06
C MET A 335 -21.08 -9.20 6.69
N ILE A 336 -21.19 -8.63 5.49
CA ILE A 336 -22.39 -7.90 5.02
C ILE A 336 -23.40 -8.84 4.33
N ALA A 337 -22.95 -9.90 3.66
CA ALA A 337 -23.80 -10.81 2.90
C ALA A 337 -25.06 -11.31 3.66
N PRO A 338 -24.98 -11.69 4.96
CA PRO A 338 -26.16 -12.11 5.71
C PRO A 338 -27.24 -11.03 5.83
N THR A 339 -26.88 -9.74 5.84
CA THR A 339 -27.85 -8.64 5.97
C THR A 339 -28.83 -8.54 4.79
N VAL A 340 -28.49 -9.12 3.65
CA VAL A 340 -29.32 -9.19 2.44
C VAL A 340 -29.76 -10.62 2.10
N GLY A 341 -29.64 -11.56 3.06
CA GLY A 341 -30.09 -12.94 2.89
C GLY A 341 -29.17 -13.83 2.05
N ILE A 342 -27.94 -13.39 1.77
CA ILE A 342 -26.95 -14.18 1.05
C ILE A 342 -26.20 -15.08 2.06
N ASN A 343 -26.10 -16.38 1.75
CA ASN A 343 -25.28 -17.29 2.54
C ASN A 343 -23.79 -17.02 2.25
N PRO A 344 -23.00 -16.53 3.23
CA PRO A 344 -21.58 -16.22 3.02
C PRO A 344 -20.71 -17.46 2.76
N LEU A 345 -21.23 -18.67 3.06
CA LEU A 345 -20.54 -19.93 2.84
C LEU A 345 -20.91 -20.62 1.51
N ASP A 346 -21.75 -20.00 0.68
CA ASP A 346 -22.04 -20.52 -0.65
C ASP A 346 -20.74 -20.54 -1.48
N PRO A 347 -20.31 -21.71 -2.01
CA PRO A 347 -19.11 -21.82 -2.82
C PRO A 347 -19.10 -20.90 -4.05
N VAL A 348 -20.25 -20.65 -4.68
CA VAL A 348 -20.36 -19.74 -5.83
C VAL A 348 -20.11 -18.32 -5.38
N PHE A 349 -20.70 -17.90 -4.26
CA PHE A 349 -20.45 -16.57 -3.70
C PHE A 349 -18.98 -16.38 -3.29
N ILE A 350 -18.35 -17.35 -2.63
CA ILE A 350 -16.93 -17.33 -2.25
C ILE A 350 -16.03 -17.13 -3.49
N ILE A 351 -16.23 -17.92 -4.54
CA ILE A 351 -15.44 -17.83 -5.78
C ILE A 351 -15.67 -16.46 -6.43
N THR A 352 -16.90 -15.97 -6.45
CA THR A 352 -17.25 -14.66 -6.99
C THR A 352 -16.56 -13.53 -6.23
N VAL A 353 -16.57 -13.58 -4.88
CA VAL A 353 -15.85 -12.58 -4.06
C VAL A 353 -14.36 -12.58 -4.38
N ILE A 354 -13.71 -13.75 -4.46
CA ILE A 354 -12.27 -13.84 -4.79
C ILE A 354 -12.00 -13.26 -6.18
N ALA A 355 -12.82 -13.58 -7.18
CA ALA A 355 -12.65 -13.09 -8.53
C ALA A 355 -12.85 -11.58 -8.62
N VAL A 356 -13.92 -11.06 -8.02
CA VAL A 356 -14.22 -9.61 -7.99
C VAL A 356 -13.11 -8.84 -7.26
N VAL A 357 -12.65 -9.33 -6.12
CA VAL A 357 -11.53 -8.73 -5.36
C VAL A 357 -10.26 -8.68 -6.22
N ALA A 358 -9.89 -9.80 -6.85
CA ALA A 358 -8.69 -9.86 -7.68
C ALA A 358 -8.73 -8.84 -8.84
N VAL A 359 -9.89 -8.71 -9.50
CA VAL A 359 -10.09 -7.76 -10.60
C VAL A 359 -10.17 -6.33 -10.08
N SER A 360 -10.95 -6.06 -9.05
CA SER A 360 -11.10 -4.70 -8.50
C SER A 360 -9.80 -4.14 -7.91
N SER A 361 -8.82 -5.02 -7.61
CA SER A 361 -7.50 -4.60 -7.12
C SER A 361 -6.70 -3.73 -8.09
N PHE A 362 -7.02 -3.73 -9.37
CA PHE A 362 -6.34 -2.92 -10.38
C PHE A 362 -6.56 -1.40 -10.24
N GLY A 363 -7.61 -0.97 -9.56
CA GLY A 363 -7.99 0.44 -9.43
C GLY A 363 -7.71 1.07 -8.07
N VAL A 364 -7.01 0.36 -7.18
CA VAL A 364 -6.87 0.79 -5.78
C VAL A 364 -5.60 1.59 -5.58
N ALA A 365 -5.74 2.89 -5.31
CA ALA A 365 -4.59 3.75 -5.04
C ALA A 365 -3.95 3.46 -3.67
N GLY A 366 -2.62 3.38 -3.61
CA GLY A 366 -1.84 3.18 -2.37
C GLY A 366 -1.73 4.42 -1.47
N VAL A 367 -2.84 5.12 -1.30
CA VAL A 367 -2.98 6.34 -0.50
C VAL A 367 -4.12 6.19 0.50
N GLY A 368 -4.19 7.07 1.50
CA GLY A 368 -5.25 7.04 2.51
C GLY A 368 -6.65 7.00 1.88
N GLY A 369 -7.50 6.10 2.33
CA GLY A 369 -8.84 5.86 1.78
C GLY A 369 -8.89 4.80 0.66
N GLY A 370 -7.76 4.30 0.18
CA GLY A 370 -7.72 3.28 -0.87
C GLY A 370 -8.47 1.99 -0.51
N ALA A 371 -8.41 1.56 0.74
CA ALA A 371 -9.14 0.39 1.21
C ALA A 371 -10.67 0.59 1.20
N THR A 372 -11.14 1.77 1.62
CA THR A 372 -12.56 2.12 1.54
C THR A 372 -13.03 2.12 0.09
N PHE A 373 -12.23 2.68 -0.83
CA PHE A 373 -12.53 2.64 -2.26
C PHE A 373 -12.56 1.20 -2.80
N ALA A 374 -11.59 0.35 -2.43
CA ALA A 374 -11.61 -1.06 -2.79
C ALA A 374 -12.87 -1.77 -2.28
N ALA A 375 -13.27 -1.49 -1.03
CA ALA A 375 -14.49 -2.04 -0.47
C ALA A 375 -15.73 -1.59 -1.26
N ILE A 376 -15.85 -0.31 -1.59
CA ILE A 376 -16.95 0.21 -2.41
C ILE A 376 -17.03 -0.53 -3.75
N LEU A 377 -15.91 -0.68 -4.46
CA LEU A 377 -15.88 -1.39 -5.74
C LEU A 377 -16.36 -2.84 -5.61
N VAL A 378 -15.86 -3.55 -4.60
CA VAL A 378 -16.20 -4.96 -4.38
C VAL A 378 -17.67 -5.11 -3.94
N LEU A 379 -18.12 -4.33 -2.95
CA LEU A 379 -19.50 -4.39 -2.47
C LEU A 379 -20.50 -4.02 -3.57
N SER A 380 -20.20 -2.97 -4.34
CA SER A 380 -21.03 -2.57 -5.49
C SER A 380 -21.10 -3.64 -6.57
N ALA A 381 -19.97 -4.29 -6.90
CA ALA A 381 -19.95 -5.37 -7.89
C ALA A 381 -20.65 -6.66 -7.43
N LEU A 382 -20.89 -6.79 -6.12
CA LEU A 382 -21.61 -7.91 -5.51
C LEU A 382 -23.06 -7.55 -5.11
N ASP A 383 -23.53 -6.36 -5.48
CA ASP A 383 -24.84 -5.82 -5.10
C ASP A 383 -25.08 -5.81 -3.57
N LEU A 384 -24.02 -5.57 -2.79
CA LEU A 384 -24.07 -5.49 -1.34
C LEU A 384 -24.18 -4.04 -0.84
N PRO A 385 -24.88 -3.77 0.29
CA PRO A 385 -25.05 -2.43 0.85
C PRO A 385 -23.74 -1.73 1.17
N ILE A 386 -23.40 -0.69 0.43
CA ILE A 386 -22.15 0.08 0.56
C ILE A 386 -22.10 0.85 1.89
N ALA A 387 -23.25 1.34 2.36
CA ALA A 387 -23.35 2.09 3.62
C ALA A 387 -22.77 1.31 4.81
N LEU A 388 -22.94 -0.01 4.80
CA LEU A 388 -22.42 -0.86 5.88
C LEU A 388 -20.88 -0.90 5.95
N ALA A 389 -20.16 -0.49 4.91
CA ALA A 389 -18.72 -0.28 5.00
C ALA A 389 -18.35 0.85 5.98
N GLY A 390 -19.28 1.76 6.26
CA GLY A 390 -19.12 2.82 7.27
C GLY A 390 -18.97 2.32 8.70
N ILE A 391 -19.47 1.13 9.01
CA ILE A 391 -19.43 0.53 10.37
C ILE A 391 -18.01 0.49 10.94
N LEU A 392 -17.01 0.34 10.11
CA LEU A 392 -15.61 0.15 10.53
C LEU A 392 -14.80 1.43 10.64
N ILE A 393 -15.43 2.62 10.44
CA ILE A 393 -14.70 3.89 10.40
C ILE A 393 -13.90 4.15 11.68
N SER A 394 -14.43 3.77 12.83
CA SER A 394 -13.79 4.01 14.13
C SER A 394 -12.54 3.16 14.35
N VAL A 395 -12.47 1.96 13.77
CA VAL A 395 -11.33 1.05 13.91
C VAL A 395 -10.42 1.03 12.69
N GLU A 396 -10.82 1.67 11.59
CA GLU A 396 -10.06 1.69 10.36
C GLU A 396 -8.61 2.17 10.53
N PRO A 397 -8.30 3.23 11.31
CA PRO A 397 -6.93 3.68 11.51
C PRO A 397 -6.00 2.60 12.06
N LEU A 398 -6.48 1.76 12.94
CA LEU A 398 -5.71 0.67 13.56
C LEU A 398 -5.40 -0.44 12.55
N ILE A 399 -6.43 -0.85 11.78
CA ILE A 399 -6.30 -1.95 10.81
C ILE A 399 -5.47 -1.50 9.62
N ASP A 400 -5.61 -0.25 9.19
CA ASP A 400 -4.88 0.32 8.06
C ASP A 400 -3.36 0.29 8.24
N MET A 401 -2.86 0.38 9.47
CA MET A 401 -1.44 0.22 9.79
C MET A 401 -0.92 -1.16 9.32
N GLY A 402 -1.60 -2.22 9.71
CA GLY A 402 -1.25 -3.59 9.33
C GLY A 402 -1.42 -3.85 7.84
N ARG A 403 -2.53 -3.38 7.25
CA ARG A 403 -2.79 -3.50 5.82
C ARG A 403 -1.70 -2.86 4.97
N THR A 404 -1.27 -1.66 5.34
CA THR A 404 -0.22 -0.93 4.61
C THR A 404 1.12 -1.65 4.68
N ALA A 405 1.50 -2.16 5.84
CA ALA A 405 2.72 -2.96 5.99
C ALA A 405 2.67 -4.22 5.10
N LEU A 406 1.50 -4.90 5.06
CA LEU A 406 1.30 -6.07 4.23
C LEU A 406 1.37 -5.75 2.73
N ASN A 407 0.76 -4.64 2.27
CA ASN A 407 0.83 -4.19 0.88
C ASN A 407 2.28 -3.98 0.43
N VAL A 408 3.07 -3.30 1.25
CA VAL A 408 4.49 -3.04 0.99
C VAL A 408 5.29 -4.34 0.98
N SER A 409 4.99 -5.27 1.89
CA SER A 409 5.60 -6.61 1.89
C SER A 409 5.26 -7.37 0.59
N GLY A 410 4.00 -7.33 0.13
CA GLY A 410 3.57 -7.99 -1.10
C GLY A 410 4.35 -7.51 -2.33
N SER A 411 4.52 -6.20 -2.46
CA SER A 411 5.30 -5.62 -3.57
C SER A 411 6.79 -5.99 -3.51
N MET A 412 7.41 -5.99 -2.31
CA MET A 412 8.78 -6.45 -2.15
C MET A 412 8.94 -7.95 -2.43
N THR A 413 7.99 -8.77 -1.97
CA THR A 413 7.97 -10.22 -2.26
C THR A 413 7.87 -10.46 -3.76
N ALA A 414 7.01 -9.72 -4.47
CA ALA A 414 6.90 -9.82 -5.92
C ALA A 414 8.23 -9.47 -6.62
N GLY A 415 8.90 -8.41 -6.19
CA GLY A 415 10.20 -8.01 -6.75
C GLY A 415 11.29 -9.03 -6.51
N VAL A 416 11.47 -9.47 -5.26
CA VAL A 416 12.49 -10.47 -4.87
C VAL A 416 12.26 -11.80 -5.59
N THR A 417 11.03 -12.30 -5.60
CA THR A 417 10.66 -13.57 -6.25
C THR A 417 10.87 -13.49 -7.75
N THR A 418 10.47 -12.38 -8.38
CA THR A 418 10.71 -12.17 -9.82
C THR A 418 12.20 -12.15 -10.13
N ALA A 419 13.01 -11.39 -9.39
CA ALA A 419 14.46 -11.35 -9.58
C ALA A 419 15.11 -12.74 -9.42
N ARG A 420 14.59 -13.55 -8.48
CA ARG A 420 15.05 -14.92 -8.29
C ARG A 420 14.70 -15.83 -9.46
N ILE A 421 13.44 -15.77 -9.96
CA ILE A 421 12.98 -16.58 -11.09
C ILE A 421 13.68 -16.20 -12.40
N THR A 422 13.96 -14.90 -12.61
CA THR A 422 14.68 -14.41 -13.78
C THR A 422 16.18 -14.61 -13.68
N LYS A 423 16.69 -15.10 -12.54
CA LYS A 423 18.11 -15.30 -12.24
C LYS A 423 18.93 -14.00 -12.23
N GLU A 424 18.27 -12.90 -11.90
CA GLU A 424 18.88 -11.56 -11.82
C GLU A 424 19.13 -11.11 -10.37
N LEU A 425 18.67 -11.89 -9.37
CA LEU A 425 18.86 -11.58 -7.95
C LEU A 425 20.33 -11.70 -7.55
N ASP A 426 20.88 -10.65 -6.92
CA ASP A 426 22.17 -10.72 -6.24
C ASP A 426 22.01 -11.52 -4.94
N THR A 427 22.32 -12.82 -5.04
CA THR A 427 22.19 -13.76 -3.92
C THR A 427 23.24 -13.56 -2.83
N GLU A 428 24.42 -12.99 -3.16
CA GLU A 428 25.44 -12.66 -2.17
C GLU A 428 24.96 -11.50 -1.31
N MET A 429 24.46 -10.42 -1.92
CA MET A 429 23.84 -9.32 -1.20
C MET A 429 22.66 -9.81 -0.38
N TYR A 430 21.77 -10.65 -0.94
CA TYR A 430 20.61 -11.19 -0.20
C TYR A 430 21.04 -11.93 1.07
N ASN A 431 22.03 -12.83 0.97
CA ASN A 431 22.46 -13.70 2.07
C ASN A 431 23.44 -13.04 3.05
N ASN A 432 24.01 -11.89 2.70
CA ASN A 432 24.92 -11.18 3.60
C ASN A 432 24.20 -10.86 4.92
N LYS A 433 24.83 -11.22 6.04
CA LYS A 433 24.29 -10.98 7.39
C LYS A 433 24.28 -9.49 7.79
N GLU A 434 25.13 -8.68 7.17
CA GLU A 434 25.08 -7.23 7.32
C GLU A 434 23.82 -6.66 6.65
N LEU A 435 23.21 -5.66 7.30
CA LEU A 435 21.94 -5.08 6.82
C LEU A 435 22.08 -4.30 5.51
N GLY A 436 23.29 -4.14 4.97
CA GLY A 436 23.58 -3.22 3.87
C GLY A 436 23.52 -1.75 4.31
N ALA A 437 23.60 -0.82 3.36
CA ALA A 437 23.52 0.62 3.65
C ALA A 437 22.24 0.95 4.40
N GLN A 438 22.32 1.78 5.46
CA GLN A 438 21.14 2.24 6.17
C GLN A 438 20.30 3.08 5.20
N VAL A 439 18.98 2.90 5.22
CA VAL A 439 18.06 3.69 4.37
C VAL A 439 18.18 5.19 4.65
N SER A 440 18.72 5.56 5.83
CA SER A 440 18.97 6.93 6.28
C SER A 440 20.28 7.54 5.77
N ASP A 441 21.21 6.72 5.27
CA ASP A 441 22.54 7.20 4.84
C ASP A 441 22.57 7.57 3.34
N LEU A 442 21.40 7.58 2.75
CA LEU A 442 21.15 7.97 1.38
C LEU A 442 20.36 9.27 1.38
#